data_64e82a3d9f973dff5f1dc478dd58864a
#
_entry.id   64e82a3d9f973dff5f1dc478dd58864a
#
_cell.length_a   1.000
_cell.length_b   1.000
_cell.length_c   1.000
_cell.angle_alpha   90.00
_cell.angle_beta   90.00
_cell.angle_gamma   90.00
#
_symmetry.space_group_name_H-M   'P 1'
#
loop_
_entity.id
_entity.type
_entity.pdbx_description
1 polymer ?
#
loop_
_entity_poly.entity_id
_entity_poly.type
_entity_poly.pdbx_seq_one_letter_code
_entity_poly.pdbx_strand_id
1 'polypeptide(L)'
;SNSEGATVSIQEGQFVSANSLGFMGGYPTSRHYLSCSVIAGENDAMQRDDWYSIARDQAAIASPESIGERAAQRALSRLGARKVKTCRVPVLFEAPLAPSLIGSFVHAASGGSLYRKTSFLVDSLGKRVFSKKVQISERPHLPRALASTYFDSDGVATHDREVVSNGRLQGYFLSTYTGRKLGMPTTGNAGGSHNLIIHPGKRDFRGLLKKMGRGLLVTELLGHGVNYVTGDYSRGAAGFWIEDGEIAHPVEEITIAGNLRDMFRNVAAVGNDVLVRGSKHVGSLLIEQMKVAGN
;
A
#
# COMPACT_ATOMS: atom_id res chain seq x y z
N SER A 1 27.06 -12.34 1.08
CA SER A 1 25.86 -11.92 1.82
C SER A 1 25.93 -12.43 3.26
N ASN A 2 25.40 -11.65 4.18
CA ASN A 2 25.33 -11.99 5.60
C ASN A 2 23.87 -11.81 6.07
N SER A 3 23.44 -12.59 7.06
CA SER A 3 22.15 -12.40 7.71
C SER A 3 22.25 -11.24 8.71
N GLU A 4 21.31 -10.31 8.66
CA GLU A 4 21.14 -9.30 9.70
C GLU A 4 20.23 -9.82 10.82
N GLY A 5 19.40 -10.80 10.52
CA GLY A 5 18.54 -11.48 11.47
C GLY A 5 17.23 -11.98 10.86
N ALA A 6 16.57 -12.81 11.63
CA ALA A 6 15.23 -13.29 11.35
C ALA A 6 14.32 -13.08 12.56
N THR A 7 13.04 -12.85 12.33
CA THR A 7 12.05 -12.66 13.39
C THR A 7 10.88 -13.60 13.18
N VAL A 8 10.51 -14.32 14.21
CA VAL A 8 9.23 -15.05 14.33
C VAL A 8 8.39 -14.36 15.39
N SER A 9 7.14 -14.07 15.09
CA SER A 9 6.19 -13.53 16.06
C SER A 9 4.85 -14.22 15.93
N ILE A 10 4.29 -14.64 17.04
CA ILE A 10 2.96 -15.24 17.14
C ILE A 10 2.18 -14.41 18.15
N GLN A 11 1.01 -13.98 17.77
CA GLN A 11 0.07 -13.25 18.61
C GLN A 11 -1.28 -13.95 18.55
N GLU A 12 -1.79 -14.34 19.70
CA GLU A 12 -3.13 -14.89 19.87
C GLU A 12 -3.83 -14.15 21.00
N GLY A 13 -5.11 -13.89 20.84
CA GLY A 13 -5.84 -13.14 21.85
C GLY A 13 -7.35 -13.07 21.58
N GLN A 14 -8.03 -12.46 22.54
CA GLN A 14 -9.46 -12.11 22.46
C GLN A 14 -9.57 -10.60 22.39
N PHE A 15 -10.22 -10.10 21.38
CA PHE A 15 -10.61 -8.70 21.32
C PHE A 15 -12.02 -8.55 21.85
N VAL A 16 -12.21 -7.63 22.81
CA VAL A 16 -13.53 -7.28 23.36
C VAL A 16 -13.65 -5.76 23.36
N SER A 17 -14.79 -5.26 22.92
CA SER A 17 -15.14 -3.84 22.97
C SER A 17 -16.54 -3.68 23.58
N ALA A 18 -16.69 -2.68 24.43
CA ALA A 18 -17.98 -2.30 25.00
C ALA A 18 -18.05 -0.76 25.12
N ASN A 19 -19.27 -0.21 25.13
CA ASN A 19 -19.49 1.20 25.31
C ASN A 19 -20.71 1.50 26.21
N SER A 20 -20.84 2.73 26.66
CA SER A 20 -21.94 3.18 27.54
C SER A 20 -23.33 3.17 26.88
N LEU A 21 -23.42 2.95 25.57
CA LEU A 21 -24.68 2.83 24.82
C LEU A 21 -25.22 1.39 24.80
N GLY A 22 -24.61 0.47 25.55
CA GLY A 22 -25.04 -0.91 25.69
C GLY A 22 -24.42 -1.87 24.64
N PHE A 23 -23.53 -1.40 23.79
CA PHE A 23 -22.81 -2.30 22.88
C PHE A 23 -21.75 -3.09 23.65
N MET A 24 -21.72 -4.40 23.42
CA MET A 24 -20.62 -5.29 23.81
C MET A 24 -20.43 -6.33 22.70
N GLY A 25 -19.22 -6.47 22.21
CA GLY A 25 -18.85 -7.42 21.17
C GLY A 25 -17.41 -7.85 21.29
N GLY A 26 -17.10 -9.03 20.76
CA GLY A 26 -15.73 -9.54 20.76
C GLY A 26 -15.53 -10.68 19.79
N TYR A 27 -14.28 -10.99 19.49
CA TYR A 27 -13.89 -12.10 18.63
C TYR A 27 -12.44 -12.53 18.93
N PRO A 28 -12.10 -13.81 18.67
CA PRO A 28 -10.72 -14.27 18.74
C PRO A 28 -9.90 -13.67 17.60
N THR A 29 -8.63 -13.43 17.85
CA THR A 29 -7.69 -12.93 16.85
C THR A 29 -6.36 -13.66 16.93
N SER A 30 -5.73 -13.92 15.79
CA SER A 30 -4.41 -14.50 15.68
C SER A 30 -3.58 -13.78 14.62
N ARG A 31 -2.27 -13.77 14.77
CA ARG A 31 -1.34 -13.26 13.79
C ARG A 31 -0.02 -14.02 13.89
N HIS A 32 0.40 -14.60 12.79
CA HIS A 32 1.70 -15.25 12.63
C HIS A 32 2.53 -14.39 11.68
N TYR A 33 3.78 -14.19 12.01
CA TYR A 33 4.71 -13.35 11.23
C TYR A 33 6.08 -14.02 11.20
N LEU A 34 6.70 -14.05 10.04
CA LEU A 34 8.05 -14.52 9.83
C LEU A 34 8.75 -13.59 8.84
N SER A 35 9.94 -13.11 9.21
CA SER A 35 10.76 -12.26 8.35
C SER A 35 12.22 -12.63 8.39
N CYS A 36 12.95 -12.29 7.35
CA CYS A 36 14.39 -12.35 7.26
C CYS A 36 14.94 -11.08 6.63
N SER A 37 15.99 -10.51 7.21
CA SER A 37 16.75 -9.38 6.66
C SER A 37 18.16 -9.83 6.31
N VAL A 38 18.65 -9.42 5.14
CA VAL A 38 19.93 -9.82 4.55
C VAL A 38 20.71 -8.61 4.12
N ILE A 39 22.02 -8.65 4.35
CA ILE A 39 22.98 -7.68 3.84
C ILE A 39 23.83 -8.37 2.76
N ALA A 40 23.95 -7.75 1.61
CA ALA A 40 24.82 -8.17 0.50
C ALA A 40 25.88 -7.10 0.23
N GLY A 41 27.05 -7.51 -0.28
CA GLY A 41 28.18 -6.60 -0.56
C GLY A 41 29.06 -6.39 0.66
N GLU A 42 30.05 -5.51 0.50
CA GLU A 42 31.05 -5.15 1.50
C GLU A 42 31.25 -3.62 1.54
N ASN A 43 31.64 -3.11 2.71
CA ASN A 43 31.94 -1.70 2.95
C ASN A 43 30.81 -0.75 2.45
N ASP A 44 31.13 0.31 1.76
CA ASP A 44 30.19 1.32 1.25
C ASP A 44 29.28 0.81 0.12
N ALA A 45 29.56 -0.39 -0.42
CA ALA A 45 28.73 -1.03 -1.43
C ALA A 45 27.68 -2.00 -0.84
N MET A 46 27.53 -2.02 0.50
CA MET A 46 26.54 -2.88 1.15
C MET A 46 25.11 -2.48 0.77
N GLN A 47 24.31 -3.49 0.44
CA GLN A 47 22.89 -3.37 0.21
C GLN A 47 22.12 -4.25 1.18
N ARG A 48 21.02 -3.73 1.71
CA ARG A 48 20.14 -4.41 2.62
C ARG A 48 18.76 -4.55 1.99
N ASP A 49 18.15 -5.71 2.16
CA ASP A 49 16.73 -5.89 1.86
C ASP A 49 16.15 -6.98 2.77
N ASP A 50 14.84 -7.08 2.82
CA ASP A 50 14.12 -8.03 3.63
C ASP A 50 12.97 -8.67 2.87
N TRP A 51 12.49 -9.77 3.42
CA TRP A 51 11.23 -10.35 3.01
C TRP A 51 10.50 -10.93 4.20
N TYR A 52 9.16 -10.92 4.15
CA TYR A 52 8.34 -11.45 5.22
C TYR A 52 7.04 -12.08 4.71
N SER A 53 6.48 -12.95 5.55
CA SER A 53 5.13 -13.49 5.43
C SER A 53 4.35 -13.20 6.69
N ILE A 54 3.05 -12.92 6.54
CA ILE A 54 2.15 -12.63 7.65
C ILE A 54 0.76 -13.18 7.34
N ALA A 55 0.17 -13.90 8.28
CA ALA A 55 -1.16 -14.49 8.14
C ALA A 55 -1.84 -14.69 9.51
N ARG A 56 -3.15 -14.90 9.51
CA ARG A 56 -3.88 -15.34 10.71
C ARG A 56 -3.72 -16.83 10.99
N ASP A 57 -3.51 -17.62 9.95
CA ASP A 57 -3.31 -19.06 10.04
C ASP A 57 -1.82 -19.39 9.85
N GLN A 58 -1.22 -20.12 10.78
CA GLN A 58 0.16 -20.53 10.67
C GLN A 58 0.45 -21.32 9.39
N ALA A 59 -0.50 -22.14 8.94
CA ALA A 59 -0.35 -22.94 7.73
C ALA A 59 -0.27 -22.08 6.43
N ALA A 60 -0.65 -20.81 6.50
CA ALA A 60 -0.56 -19.87 5.38
C ALA A 60 0.73 -19.04 5.38
N ILE A 61 1.63 -19.24 6.34
CA ILE A 61 2.95 -18.62 6.36
C ILE A 61 3.85 -19.30 5.33
N ALA A 62 4.55 -18.52 4.54
CA ALA A 62 5.55 -19.04 3.59
C ALA A 62 6.71 -19.73 4.34
N SER A 63 7.35 -20.72 3.70
CA SER A 63 8.44 -21.44 4.34
C SER A 63 9.62 -20.52 4.69
N PRO A 64 10.34 -20.77 5.80
CA PRO A 64 11.53 -20.00 6.20
C PRO A 64 12.58 -19.89 5.09
N GLU A 65 12.79 -20.99 4.37
CA GLU A 65 13.74 -21.08 3.25
C GLU A 65 13.35 -20.09 2.14
N SER A 66 12.08 -20.09 1.72
CA SER A 66 11.59 -19.20 0.66
C SER A 66 11.68 -17.72 1.05
N ILE A 67 11.50 -17.41 2.34
CA ILE A 67 11.63 -16.04 2.88
C ILE A 67 13.10 -15.61 2.84
N GLY A 68 14.02 -16.46 3.33
CA GLY A 68 15.46 -16.19 3.31
C GLY A 68 16.01 -16.06 1.90
N GLU A 69 15.66 -16.98 1.00
CA GLU A 69 16.04 -16.91 -0.41
C GLU A 69 15.56 -15.62 -1.07
N ARG A 70 14.31 -15.25 -0.83
CA ARG A 70 13.75 -14.01 -1.43
C ARG A 70 14.42 -12.77 -0.88
N ALA A 71 14.69 -12.68 0.43
CA ALA A 71 15.44 -11.60 1.03
C ALA A 71 16.84 -11.47 0.44
N ALA A 72 17.56 -12.61 0.28
CA ALA A 72 18.90 -12.65 -0.30
C ALA A 72 18.88 -12.21 -1.77
N GLN A 73 17.96 -12.73 -2.59
CA GLN A 73 17.81 -12.31 -4.00
C GLN A 73 17.56 -10.82 -4.13
N ARG A 74 16.72 -10.24 -3.27
CA ARG A 74 16.43 -8.80 -3.26
C ARG A 74 17.68 -8.00 -2.92
N ALA A 75 18.38 -8.33 -1.84
CA ALA A 75 19.60 -7.63 -1.45
C ALA A 75 20.70 -7.72 -2.53
N LEU A 76 20.93 -8.91 -3.08
CA LEU A 76 21.91 -9.14 -4.16
C LEU A 76 21.57 -8.36 -5.43
N SER A 77 20.29 -8.28 -5.81
CA SER A 77 19.87 -7.57 -7.02
C SER A 77 20.10 -6.05 -6.96
N ARG A 78 20.32 -5.49 -5.77
CA ARG A 78 20.58 -4.07 -5.56
C ARG A 78 22.05 -3.70 -5.65
N LEU A 79 22.97 -4.67 -5.71
CA LEU A 79 24.40 -4.41 -5.80
C LEU A 79 24.75 -3.64 -7.09
N GLY A 80 25.67 -2.68 -6.97
CA GLY A 80 26.07 -1.82 -8.07
C GLY A 80 25.01 -0.79 -8.46
N ALA A 81 24.14 -0.41 -7.53
CA ALA A 81 23.16 0.63 -7.74
C ALA A 81 23.83 1.98 -8.09
N ARG A 82 23.16 2.76 -8.90
CA ARG A 82 23.65 4.06 -9.38
C ARG A 82 22.53 5.08 -9.49
N LYS A 83 22.87 6.34 -9.48
CA LYS A 83 21.94 7.45 -9.70
C LYS A 83 21.51 7.51 -11.17
N VAL A 84 20.33 8.07 -11.41
CA VAL A 84 19.84 8.40 -12.75
C VAL A 84 19.73 9.90 -12.92
N LYS A 85 19.83 10.39 -14.16
CA LYS A 85 19.62 11.80 -14.47
C LYS A 85 18.17 12.19 -14.17
N THR A 86 17.98 13.41 -13.70
CA THR A 86 16.63 13.96 -13.44
C THR A 86 15.78 13.92 -14.70
N CYS A 87 14.61 13.29 -14.62
CA CYS A 87 13.70 13.10 -15.74
C CYS A 87 12.24 12.97 -15.30
N ARG A 88 11.32 12.90 -16.27
CA ARG A 88 9.92 12.51 -16.06
C ARG A 88 9.64 11.22 -16.82
N VAL A 89 9.25 10.20 -16.11
CA VAL A 89 9.05 8.84 -16.65
C VAL A 89 7.89 8.15 -15.95
N PRO A 90 7.35 7.07 -16.53
CA PRO A 90 6.46 6.16 -15.81
C PRO A 90 7.15 5.57 -14.57
N VAL A 91 6.38 5.38 -13.51
CA VAL A 91 6.88 4.78 -12.25
C VAL A 91 5.97 3.61 -11.86
N LEU A 92 6.56 2.44 -11.69
CA LEU A 92 5.90 1.24 -11.21
C LEU A 92 6.22 1.05 -9.73
N PHE A 93 5.21 1.15 -8.87
CA PHE A 93 5.33 0.74 -7.47
C PHE A 93 5.08 -0.76 -7.40
N GLU A 94 6.07 -1.53 -6.94
CA GLU A 94 5.88 -2.98 -6.79
C GLU A 94 4.78 -3.32 -5.76
N ALA A 95 4.20 -4.50 -5.84
CA ALA A 95 3.10 -4.94 -4.99
C ALA A 95 3.37 -4.79 -3.47
N PRO A 96 4.58 -5.04 -2.92
CA PRO A 96 4.90 -4.74 -1.52
C PRO A 96 4.76 -3.26 -1.13
N LEU A 97 4.99 -2.32 -2.05
CA LEU A 97 4.95 -0.87 -1.79
C LEU A 97 3.61 -0.20 -2.17
N ALA A 98 2.89 -0.77 -3.11
CA ALA A 98 1.61 -0.23 -3.58
C ALA A 98 0.60 0.06 -2.44
N PRO A 99 0.54 -0.73 -1.33
CA PRO A 99 -0.28 -0.43 -0.18
C PRO A 99 -0.04 0.95 0.43
N SER A 100 1.17 1.52 0.31
CA SER A 100 1.51 2.85 0.83
C SER A 100 0.77 3.98 0.11
N LEU A 101 0.62 3.86 -1.22
CA LEU A 101 -0.18 4.82 -2.02
C LEU A 101 -1.66 4.73 -1.68
N ILE A 102 -2.18 3.50 -1.53
CA ILE A 102 -3.58 3.30 -1.10
C ILE A 102 -3.77 3.80 0.34
N GLY A 103 -2.76 3.67 1.21
CA GLY A 103 -2.75 4.27 2.55
C GLY A 103 -2.89 5.78 2.52
N SER A 104 -2.20 6.44 1.60
CA SER A 104 -2.31 7.89 1.39
C SER A 104 -3.72 8.30 0.93
N PHE A 105 -4.36 7.51 0.06
CA PHE A 105 -5.76 7.72 -0.30
C PHE A 105 -6.70 7.56 0.90
N VAL A 106 -6.55 6.48 1.70
CA VAL A 106 -7.38 6.25 2.90
C VAL A 106 -7.22 7.41 3.89
N HIS A 107 -6.00 7.88 4.13
CA HIS A 107 -5.74 9.02 5.01
C HIS A 107 -6.45 10.29 4.51
N ALA A 108 -6.32 10.61 3.22
CA ALA A 108 -6.97 11.77 2.62
C ALA A 108 -8.51 11.65 2.62
N ALA A 109 -9.06 10.42 2.48
CA ALA A 109 -10.50 10.15 2.50
C ALA A 109 -11.05 9.89 3.91
N SER A 110 -10.23 10.01 4.97
CA SER A 110 -10.67 9.80 6.35
C SER A 110 -11.50 10.99 6.84
N GLY A 111 -12.55 10.70 7.60
CA GLY A 111 -13.44 11.72 8.15
C GLY A 111 -12.69 12.79 8.98
N GLY A 112 -11.63 12.38 9.70
CA GLY A 112 -10.78 13.29 10.46
C GLY A 112 -10.07 14.33 9.61
N SER A 113 -9.53 13.93 8.47
CA SER A 113 -8.88 14.86 7.52
C SER A 113 -9.90 15.75 6.81
N LEU A 114 -11.09 15.21 6.51
CA LEU A 114 -12.13 15.94 5.78
C LEU A 114 -12.77 17.05 6.60
N TYR A 115 -13.24 16.79 7.83
CA TYR A 115 -13.92 17.82 8.63
C TYR A 115 -12.96 18.94 9.07
N ARG A 116 -11.68 18.63 9.26
CA ARG A 116 -10.63 19.64 9.53
C ARG A 116 -10.16 20.37 8.27
N LYS A 117 -10.65 19.97 7.08
CA LYS A 117 -10.25 20.52 5.78
C LYS A 117 -8.74 20.37 5.52
N THR A 118 -8.12 19.32 6.08
CA THR A 118 -6.71 18.98 5.89
C THR A 118 -6.51 17.88 4.84
N SER A 119 -7.37 17.85 3.83
CA SER A 119 -7.33 16.85 2.77
C SER A 119 -7.61 17.47 1.41
N PHE A 120 -6.85 17.02 0.41
CA PHE A 120 -7.12 17.35 -0.99
C PHE A 120 -8.39 16.65 -1.54
N LEU A 121 -9.02 15.74 -0.79
CA LEU A 121 -10.25 15.05 -1.16
C LEU A 121 -11.53 15.66 -0.54
N VAL A 122 -11.43 16.83 0.09
CA VAL A 122 -12.63 17.56 0.53
C VAL A 122 -13.57 17.74 -0.67
N ASP A 123 -14.88 17.55 -0.44
CA ASP A 123 -15.96 17.66 -1.45
C ASP A 123 -15.75 16.81 -2.72
N SER A 124 -15.11 15.64 -2.57
CA SER A 124 -14.78 14.77 -3.70
C SER A 124 -15.73 13.59 -3.90
N LEU A 125 -16.76 13.45 -3.06
CA LEU A 125 -17.77 12.41 -3.22
C LEU A 125 -18.44 12.49 -4.59
N GLY A 126 -18.57 11.36 -5.29
CA GLY A 126 -19.09 11.27 -6.65
C GLY A 126 -18.15 11.77 -7.76
N LYS A 127 -17.04 12.47 -7.39
CA LYS A 127 -16.06 12.97 -8.37
C LYS A 127 -15.03 11.90 -8.74
N ARG A 128 -14.42 12.08 -9.89
CA ARG A 128 -13.31 11.23 -10.32
C ARG A 128 -12.04 11.58 -9.55
N VAL A 129 -11.56 10.64 -8.75
CA VAL A 129 -10.33 10.76 -7.95
C VAL A 129 -9.23 9.81 -8.43
N PHE A 130 -9.61 8.75 -9.14
CA PHE A 130 -8.70 7.80 -9.77
C PHE A 130 -8.91 7.68 -11.29
N SER A 131 -7.98 7.01 -11.96
CA SER A 131 -8.18 6.52 -13.33
C SER A 131 -9.46 5.66 -13.40
N LYS A 132 -10.17 5.68 -14.53
CA LYS A 132 -11.35 4.82 -14.77
C LYS A 132 -11.06 3.32 -14.58
N LYS A 133 -9.79 2.94 -14.65
CA LYS A 133 -9.34 1.54 -14.50
C LYS A 133 -9.33 1.07 -13.04
N VAL A 134 -9.46 2.00 -12.07
CA VAL A 134 -9.37 1.68 -10.66
C VAL A 134 -10.76 1.45 -10.08
N GLN A 135 -10.91 0.29 -9.49
CA GLN A 135 -12.07 -0.13 -8.69
C GLN A 135 -11.55 -0.53 -7.31
N ILE A 136 -12.17 -0.02 -6.25
CA ILE A 136 -11.80 -0.33 -4.85
C ILE A 136 -13.06 -0.73 -4.09
N SER A 137 -13.04 -1.94 -3.57
CA SER A 137 -14.08 -2.46 -2.69
C SER A 137 -13.56 -2.62 -1.27
N GLU A 138 -14.40 -2.42 -0.27
CA GLU A 138 -14.12 -2.74 1.13
C GLU A 138 -14.92 -3.99 1.52
N ARG A 139 -14.22 -4.99 2.10
CA ARG A 139 -14.76 -6.31 2.43
C ARG A 139 -14.35 -6.69 3.87
N PRO A 140 -15.11 -6.22 4.88
CA PRO A 140 -14.73 -6.42 6.28
C PRO A 140 -14.93 -7.87 6.79
N HIS A 141 -15.61 -8.74 6.06
CA HIS A 141 -15.95 -10.09 6.50
C HIS A 141 -15.21 -11.19 5.75
N LEU A 142 -14.09 -10.88 5.11
CA LEU A 142 -13.25 -11.90 4.44
C LEU A 142 -12.68 -12.88 5.46
N PRO A 143 -12.92 -14.20 5.32
CA PRO A 143 -12.37 -15.19 6.24
C PRO A 143 -10.84 -15.10 6.31
N ARG A 144 -10.31 -15.12 7.53
CA ARG A 144 -8.86 -15.10 7.84
C ARG A 144 -8.09 -13.89 7.30
N ALA A 145 -8.75 -12.86 6.74
CA ALA A 145 -8.06 -11.65 6.32
C ALA A 145 -7.66 -10.78 7.52
N LEU A 146 -6.51 -10.09 7.41
CA LEU A 146 -5.86 -9.42 8.53
C LEU A 146 -6.64 -8.25 9.11
N ALA A 147 -7.52 -7.62 8.31
CA ALA A 147 -8.34 -6.48 8.73
C ALA A 147 -9.84 -6.80 8.75
N SER A 148 -10.20 -8.07 8.89
CA SER A 148 -11.60 -8.48 9.07
C SER A 148 -12.07 -8.17 10.48
N THR A 149 -13.29 -7.62 10.57
CA THR A 149 -13.97 -7.30 11.82
C THR A 149 -15.49 -7.19 11.60
N TYR A 150 -16.28 -7.53 12.60
CA TYR A 150 -17.74 -7.43 12.54
C TYR A 150 -18.28 -6.05 12.90
N PHE A 151 -17.48 -5.25 13.60
CA PHE A 151 -17.82 -3.91 14.04
C PHE A 151 -16.56 -3.04 14.11
N ASP A 152 -16.73 -1.73 13.97
CA ASP A 152 -15.65 -0.74 14.09
C ASP A 152 -15.38 -0.36 15.56
N SER A 153 -14.45 0.56 15.80
CA SER A 153 -14.09 0.98 17.16
C SER A 153 -15.20 1.73 17.92
N ASP A 154 -16.26 2.16 17.23
CA ASP A 154 -17.45 2.75 17.84
C ASP A 154 -18.53 1.69 18.13
N GLY A 155 -18.31 0.43 17.76
CA GLY A 155 -19.29 -0.66 17.86
C GLY A 155 -20.30 -0.68 16.72
N VAL A 156 -20.05 0.06 15.63
CA VAL A 156 -20.93 0.08 14.46
C VAL A 156 -20.65 -1.14 13.58
N ALA A 157 -21.70 -1.86 13.18
CA ALA A 157 -21.56 -3.02 12.29
C ALA A 157 -20.90 -2.62 10.97
N THR A 158 -19.94 -3.43 10.52
CA THR A 158 -19.26 -3.25 9.26
C THR A 158 -19.99 -3.97 8.12
N HIS A 159 -19.84 -3.47 6.90
CA HIS A 159 -20.46 -4.10 5.73
C HIS A 159 -19.64 -3.90 4.46
N ASP A 160 -19.89 -4.77 3.51
CA ASP A 160 -19.33 -4.68 2.18
C ASP A 160 -19.79 -3.41 1.50
N ARG A 161 -18.86 -2.71 0.85
CA ARG A 161 -19.18 -1.53 0.05
C ARG A 161 -18.17 -1.28 -1.06
N GLU A 162 -18.61 -0.52 -2.05
CA GLU A 162 -17.71 0.05 -3.05
C GLU A 162 -17.21 1.41 -2.55
N VAL A 163 -15.89 1.58 -2.54
CA VAL A 163 -15.23 2.82 -2.12
C VAL A 163 -14.91 3.69 -3.32
N VAL A 164 -14.45 3.05 -4.40
CA VAL A 164 -14.19 3.70 -5.70
C VAL A 164 -14.76 2.83 -6.80
N SER A 165 -15.60 3.41 -7.66
CA SER A 165 -16.15 2.75 -8.84
C SER A 165 -15.84 3.53 -10.11
N ASN A 166 -15.21 2.88 -11.10
CA ASN A 166 -14.76 3.53 -12.35
C ASN A 166 -13.95 4.82 -12.08
N GLY A 167 -13.11 4.80 -11.06
CA GLY A 167 -12.32 5.94 -10.64
C GLY A 167 -13.08 7.04 -9.89
N ARG A 168 -14.39 6.88 -9.66
CA ARG A 168 -15.21 7.83 -8.89
C ARG A 168 -15.33 7.41 -7.44
N LEU A 169 -15.12 8.36 -6.53
CA LEU A 169 -15.25 8.14 -5.10
C LEU A 169 -16.73 7.92 -4.73
N GLN A 170 -17.05 6.76 -4.15
CA GLN A 170 -18.40 6.39 -3.74
C GLN A 170 -18.64 6.63 -2.25
N GLY A 171 -17.59 6.65 -1.44
CA GLY A 171 -17.72 6.86 0.01
C GLY A 171 -16.40 7.21 0.67
N TYR A 172 -16.49 7.95 1.77
CA TYR A 172 -15.40 8.26 2.68
C TYR A 172 -15.25 7.18 3.76
N PHE A 173 -14.25 7.32 4.62
CA PHE A 173 -14.03 6.47 5.80
C PHE A 173 -14.43 7.27 7.05
N LEU A 174 -15.67 7.07 7.52
CA LEU A 174 -16.28 7.88 8.58
C LEU A 174 -16.56 7.05 9.84
N SER A 175 -16.12 7.56 10.98
CA SER A 175 -16.62 7.15 12.29
C SER A 175 -17.95 7.84 12.61
N THR A 176 -18.61 7.46 13.68
CA THR A 176 -19.81 8.14 14.20
C THR A 176 -19.54 9.63 14.44
N TYR A 177 -18.42 9.96 15.08
CA TYR A 177 -18.04 11.34 15.36
C TYR A 177 -17.83 12.15 14.08
N THR A 178 -17.01 11.63 13.16
CA THR A 178 -16.66 12.37 11.94
C THR A 178 -17.82 12.46 10.97
N GLY A 179 -18.69 11.46 10.93
CA GLY A 179 -19.95 11.50 10.19
C GLY A 179 -20.84 12.66 10.66
N ARG A 180 -21.06 12.78 11.97
CA ARG A 180 -21.82 13.91 12.56
C ARG A 180 -21.21 15.27 12.21
N LYS A 181 -19.87 15.40 12.30
CA LYS A 181 -19.17 16.65 11.92
C LYS A 181 -19.35 17.04 10.46
N LEU A 182 -19.53 16.08 9.59
CA LEU A 182 -19.71 16.28 8.13
C LEU A 182 -21.17 16.27 7.70
N GLY A 183 -22.13 16.05 8.61
CA GLY A 183 -23.55 15.91 8.27
C GLY A 183 -23.83 14.64 7.44
N MET A 184 -23.03 13.57 7.62
CA MET A 184 -23.11 12.32 6.89
C MET A 184 -23.31 11.13 7.85
N PRO A 185 -23.90 10.02 7.40
CA PRO A 185 -23.94 8.79 8.18
C PRO A 185 -22.50 8.24 8.37
N THR A 186 -22.28 7.53 9.48
CA THR A 186 -21.06 6.73 9.65
C THR A 186 -20.98 5.65 8.57
N THR A 187 -19.76 5.25 8.23
CA THR A 187 -19.51 4.15 7.28
C THR A 187 -18.95 2.89 7.97
N GLY A 188 -19.00 2.85 9.32
CA GLY A 188 -18.42 1.74 10.09
C GLY A 188 -16.88 1.71 10.02
N ASN A 189 -16.25 2.89 9.99
CA ASN A 189 -14.81 3.02 9.82
C ASN A 189 -14.12 3.78 10.97
N ALA A 190 -14.69 3.75 12.17
CA ALA A 190 -13.96 4.16 13.36
C ALA A 190 -12.75 3.21 13.55
N GLY A 191 -11.55 3.77 13.49
CA GLY A 191 -10.29 2.99 13.52
C GLY A 191 -9.65 2.77 12.15
N GLY A 192 -10.32 3.13 11.04
CA GLY A 192 -9.75 3.09 9.69
C GLY A 192 -10.50 2.19 8.71
N SER A 193 -9.83 1.88 7.60
CA SER A 193 -10.37 0.98 6.58
C SER A 193 -10.19 -0.49 6.98
N HIS A 194 -11.13 -1.32 6.56
CA HIS A 194 -11.05 -2.77 6.65
C HIS A 194 -10.29 -3.34 5.43
N ASN A 195 -10.56 -4.60 5.02
CA ASN A 195 -9.87 -5.15 3.86
C ASN A 195 -10.28 -4.39 2.59
N LEU A 196 -9.38 -3.58 2.06
CA LEU A 196 -9.54 -2.89 0.79
C LEU A 196 -8.99 -3.74 -0.34
N ILE A 197 -9.83 -4.08 -1.30
CA ILE A 197 -9.46 -4.81 -2.50
C ILE A 197 -9.39 -3.83 -3.65
N ILE A 198 -8.19 -3.57 -4.14
CA ILE A 198 -7.96 -2.86 -5.37
C ILE A 198 -8.01 -3.90 -6.48
N HIS A 199 -9.09 -3.87 -7.26
CA HIS A 199 -9.36 -4.90 -8.25
C HIS A 199 -8.21 -5.01 -9.25
N PRO A 200 -7.63 -6.21 -9.43
CA PRO A 200 -6.49 -6.40 -10.30
C PRO A 200 -6.87 -6.22 -11.76
N GLY A 201 -5.93 -5.70 -12.54
CA GLY A 201 -6.03 -5.68 -13.99
C GLY A 201 -5.63 -7.03 -14.60
N LYS A 202 -5.43 -7.05 -15.92
CA LYS A 202 -5.11 -8.29 -16.67
C LYS A 202 -3.62 -8.62 -16.72
N ARG A 203 -2.72 -7.68 -16.36
CA ARG A 203 -1.28 -7.83 -16.50
C ARG A 203 -0.63 -8.33 -15.23
N ASP A 204 0.25 -9.29 -15.36
CA ASP A 204 1.21 -9.67 -14.34
C ASP A 204 2.36 -8.64 -14.25
N PHE A 205 3.28 -8.84 -13.34
CA PHE A 205 4.42 -7.96 -13.12
C PHE A 205 5.25 -7.74 -14.40
N ARG A 206 5.57 -8.81 -15.15
CA ARG A 206 6.32 -8.71 -16.42
C ARG A 206 5.53 -7.95 -17.48
N GLY A 207 4.24 -8.18 -17.57
CA GLY A 207 3.35 -7.45 -18.48
C GLY A 207 3.24 -5.96 -18.15
N LEU A 208 3.43 -5.58 -16.86
CA LEU A 208 3.51 -4.17 -16.44
C LEU A 208 4.84 -3.54 -16.86
N LEU A 209 5.98 -4.24 -16.70
CA LEU A 209 7.29 -3.78 -17.18
C LEU A 209 7.27 -3.54 -18.69
N LYS A 210 6.77 -4.52 -19.47
CA LYS A 210 6.60 -4.37 -20.92
C LYS A 210 5.69 -3.20 -21.30
N LYS A 211 4.58 -3.01 -20.57
CA LYS A 211 3.69 -1.86 -20.79
C LYS A 211 4.39 -0.53 -20.47
N MET A 212 5.24 -0.49 -19.47
CA MET A 212 6.01 0.69 -19.08
C MET A 212 7.06 1.01 -20.15
N GLY A 213 7.70 0.02 -20.71
CA GLY A 213 8.79 0.14 -21.70
C GLY A 213 10.04 0.72 -21.08
N ARG A 214 10.05 2.00 -20.73
CA ARG A 214 11.13 2.70 -20.04
C ARG A 214 10.59 3.44 -18.84
N GLY A 215 11.31 3.38 -17.69
CA GLY A 215 10.89 4.06 -16.48
C GLY A 215 11.58 3.55 -15.22
N LEU A 216 10.96 3.80 -14.07
CA LEU A 216 11.47 3.39 -12.77
C LEU A 216 10.56 2.37 -12.12
N LEU A 217 11.09 1.21 -11.77
CA LEU A 217 10.49 0.28 -10.81
C LEU A 217 10.96 0.68 -9.41
N VAL A 218 10.05 1.05 -8.53
CA VAL A 218 10.35 1.39 -7.13
C VAL A 218 10.14 0.17 -6.25
N THR A 219 11.18 -0.21 -5.50
CA THR A 219 11.17 -1.35 -4.56
C THR A 219 11.45 -0.93 -3.11
N GLU A 220 11.82 0.35 -2.90
CA GLU A 220 11.99 0.94 -1.58
C GLU A 220 11.58 2.41 -1.57
N LEU A 221 10.98 2.84 -0.47
CA LEU A 221 10.58 4.23 -0.22
C LEU A 221 11.15 4.72 1.12
N LEU A 222 11.80 5.88 1.09
CA LEU A 222 12.43 6.52 2.24
C LEU A 222 11.70 7.83 2.60
N GLY A 223 11.67 8.15 3.90
CA GLY A 223 11.07 9.39 4.40
C GLY A 223 9.53 9.42 4.35
N HIS A 224 8.94 10.57 4.73
CA HIS A 224 7.50 10.78 4.89
C HIS A 224 6.97 12.01 4.14
N GLY A 225 7.54 12.35 3.00
CA GLY A 225 7.25 13.55 2.22
C GLY A 225 5.88 13.53 1.51
N VAL A 226 4.79 13.55 2.28
CA VAL A 226 3.42 13.63 1.77
C VAL A 226 2.68 14.78 2.45
N ASN A 227 2.21 15.74 1.67
CA ASN A 227 1.32 16.80 2.14
C ASN A 227 -0.12 16.46 1.74
N TYR A 228 -0.94 16.07 2.70
CA TYR A 228 -2.32 15.69 2.42
C TYR A 228 -3.27 16.86 2.14
N VAL A 229 -2.89 18.10 2.46
CA VAL A 229 -3.69 19.29 2.15
C VAL A 229 -3.62 19.61 0.66
N THR A 230 -2.40 19.64 0.12
CA THR A 230 -2.15 19.96 -1.29
C THR A 230 -2.14 18.73 -2.20
N GLY A 231 -1.82 17.57 -1.65
CA GLY A 231 -1.57 16.33 -2.38
C GLY A 231 -0.12 16.15 -2.81
N ASP A 232 0.79 17.05 -2.44
CA ASP A 232 2.18 16.94 -2.85
C ASP A 232 2.85 15.71 -2.25
N TYR A 233 3.59 15.01 -3.10
CA TYR A 233 4.28 13.77 -2.80
C TYR A 233 5.74 13.88 -3.22
N SER A 234 6.65 13.66 -2.27
CA SER A 234 8.09 13.66 -2.53
C SER A 234 8.77 12.71 -1.56
N ARG A 235 9.35 11.62 -2.06
CA ARG A 235 9.99 10.60 -1.22
C ARG A 235 11.31 10.16 -1.82
N GLY A 236 12.28 9.88 -0.95
CA GLY A 236 13.45 9.11 -1.34
C GLY A 236 13.02 7.72 -1.83
N ALA A 237 13.74 7.19 -2.80
CA ALA A 237 13.43 5.90 -3.39
C ALA A 237 14.68 5.16 -3.85
N ALA A 238 14.55 3.83 -3.88
CA ALA A 238 15.46 2.94 -4.57
C ALA A 238 14.66 1.90 -5.38
N GLY A 239 15.32 1.27 -6.33
CA GLY A 239 14.67 0.28 -7.18
C GLY A 239 15.48 -0.05 -8.42
N PHE A 240 14.82 -0.12 -9.58
CA PHE A 240 15.47 -0.53 -10.82
C PHE A 240 15.06 0.36 -11.98
N TRP A 241 16.03 0.73 -12.79
CA TRP A 241 15.79 1.35 -14.09
C TRP A 241 15.31 0.29 -15.08
N ILE A 242 14.28 0.63 -15.84
CA ILE A 242 13.69 -0.24 -16.85
C ILE A 242 13.97 0.34 -18.23
N GLU A 243 14.45 -0.51 -19.14
CA GLU A 243 14.62 -0.21 -20.55
C GLU A 243 14.04 -1.36 -21.37
N ASP A 244 13.33 -1.06 -22.43
CA ASP A 244 12.67 -2.03 -23.33
C ASP A 244 11.77 -3.06 -22.60
N GLY A 245 11.22 -2.63 -21.45
CA GLY A 245 10.36 -3.48 -20.62
C GLY A 245 11.09 -4.53 -19.79
N GLU A 246 12.40 -4.42 -19.62
CA GLU A 246 13.25 -5.31 -18.83
C GLU A 246 14.06 -4.51 -17.78
N ILE A 247 14.47 -5.18 -16.71
CA ILE A 247 15.31 -4.58 -15.67
C ILE A 247 16.71 -4.38 -16.23
N ALA A 248 17.15 -3.11 -16.34
CA ALA A 248 18.47 -2.74 -16.86
C ALA A 248 19.55 -2.69 -15.77
N HIS A 249 19.26 -1.99 -14.66
CA HIS A 249 20.21 -1.86 -13.54
C HIS A 249 19.51 -1.34 -12.27
N PRO A 250 20.07 -1.60 -11.08
CA PRO A 250 19.57 -1.03 -9.85
C PRO A 250 19.87 0.47 -9.74
N VAL A 251 18.98 1.17 -9.01
CA VAL A 251 19.03 2.63 -8.83
C VAL A 251 18.80 2.96 -7.37
N GLU A 252 19.57 3.89 -6.83
CA GLU A 252 19.42 4.40 -5.46
C GLU A 252 19.71 5.90 -5.36
N GLU A 253 19.57 6.46 -4.16
CA GLU A 253 19.80 7.88 -3.87
C GLU A 253 19.03 8.82 -4.80
N ILE A 254 17.79 8.47 -5.10
CA ILE A 254 16.89 9.25 -5.93
C ILE A 254 15.70 9.74 -5.12
N THR A 255 15.04 10.77 -5.63
CA THR A 255 13.75 11.25 -5.14
C THR A 255 12.70 11.07 -6.23
N ILE A 256 11.56 10.50 -5.88
CA ILE A 256 10.38 10.50 -6.74
C ILE A 256 9.40 11.57 -6.25
N ALA A 257 8.87 12.37 -7.17
CA ALA A 257 7.97 13.46 -6.83
C ALA A 257 6.77 13.55 -7.79
N GLY A 258 5.64 13.97 -7.24
CA GLY A 258 4.40 14.17 -7.96
C GLY A 258 3.34 14.85 -7.09
N ASN A 259 2.11 14.83 -7.55
CA ASN A 259 0.95 15.21 -6.75
C ASN A 259 -0.04 14.03 -6.72
N LEU A 260 -0.51 13.63 -5.54
CA LEU A 260 -1.38 12.47 -5.36
C LEU A 260 -2.67 12.54 -6.20
N ARG A 261 -3.22 13.74 -6.43
CA ARG A 261 -4.41 13.91 -7.30
C ARG A 261 -4.11 13.44 -8.72
N ASP A 262 -2.95 13.84 -9.25
CA ASP A 262 -2.52 13.50 -10.60
C ASP A 262 -2.07 12.04 -10.66
N MET A 263 -1.30 11.59 -9.67
CA MET A 263 -0.84 10.19 -9.59
C MET A 263 -2.02 9.22 -9.61
N PHE A 264 -3.05 9.46 -8.81
CA PHE A 264 -4.24 8.59 -8.77
C PHE A 264 -5.05 8.64 -10.07
N ARG A 265 -5.22 9.82 -10.67
CA ARG A 265 -5.92 9.96 -11.95
C ARG A 265 -5.17 9.34 -13.12
N ASN A 266 -3.86 9.25 -13.02
CA ASN A 266 -2.96 8.73 -14.04
C ASN A 266 -2.41 7.32 -13.70
N VAL A 267 -3.17 6.52 -12.93
CA VAL A 267 -2.89 5.08 -12.80
C VAL A 267 -3.10 4.43 -14.17
N ALA A 268 -2.00 4.04 -14.82
CA ALA A 268 -1.99 3.44 -16.14
C ALA A 268 -2.44 1.98 -16.13
N ALA A 269 -2.11 1.27 -15.04
CA ALA A 269 -2.50 -0.13 -14.82
C ALA A 269 -2.38 -0.52 -13.34
N VAL A 270 -3.18 -1.53 -12.97
CA VAL A 270 -3.09 -2.28 -11.71
C VAL A 270 -2.65 -3.70 -12.07
N GLY A 271 -1.65 -4.22 -11.39
CA GLY A 271 -1.15 -5.58 -11.59
C GLY A 271 -2.09 -6.65 -11.03
N ASN A 272 -1.98 -7.87 -11.54
CA ASN A 272 -2.62 -9.04 -10.96
C ASN A 272 -1.70 -9.82 -9.99
N ASP A 273 -0.50 -9.30 -9.76
CA ASP A 273 0.52 -9.78 -8.82
C ASP A 273 0.21 -9.35 -7.37
N VAL A 274 -1.04 -9.54 -6.94
CA VAL A 274 -1.53 -9.10 -5.63
C VAL A 274 -0.78 -9.78 -4.50
N LEU A 275 -0.21 -8.98 -3.59
CA LEU A 275 0.44 -9.45 -2.38
C LEU A 275 -0.37 -8.99 -1.15
N VAL A 276 -0.89 -9.95 -0.38
CA VAL A 276 -1.71 -9.67 0.79
C VAL A 276 -0.85 -9.75 2.05
N ARG A 277 -0.52 -8.59 2.62
CA ARG A 277 0.27 -8.47 3.85
C ARG A 277 -0.36 -7.53 4.90
N GLY A 278 -1.60 -7.15 4.70
CA GLY A 278 -2.31 -6.21 5.58
C GLY A 278 -3.73 -5.96 5.12
N SER A 279 -4.25 -4.79 5.44
CA SER A 279 -5.62 -4.39 5.10
C SER A 279 -5.81 -3.97 3.63
N LYS A 280 -4.75 -3.88 2.83
CA LYS A 280 -4.82 -3.43 1.43
C LYS A 280 -4.33 -4.53 0.51
N HIS A 281 -5.24 -5.10 -0.26
CA HIS A 281 -4.99 -6.15 -1.22
C HIS A 281 -4.79 -5.51 -2.59
N VAL A 282 -3.56 -5.32 -3.01
CA VAL A 282 -3.22 -4.59 -4.23
C VAL A 282 -2.01 -5.23 -4.91
N GLY A 283 -2.06 -5.32 -6.23
CA GLY A 283 -0.90 -5.63 -7.05
C GLY A 283 -0.04 -4.39 -7.34
N SER A 284 1.01 -4.57 -8.12
CA SER A 284 1.85 -3.46 -8.55
C SER A 284 1.03 -2.35 -9.24
N LEU A 285 1.36 -1.08 -8.95
CA LEU A 285 0.67 0.09 -9.51
C LEU A 285 1.57 0.86 -10.45
N LEU A 286 1.20 0.95 -11.73
CA LEU A 286 1.89 1.75 -12.73
C LEU A 286 1.27 3.14 -12.81
N ILE A 287 2.06 4.17 -12.52
CA ILE A 287 1.72 5.59 -12.70
C ILE A 287 2.31 6.07 -14.03
N GLU A 288 1.52 6.76 -14.84
CA GLU A 288 1.92 7.17 -16.19
C GLU A 288 3.16 8.06 -16.22
N GLN A 289 3.27 8.97 -15.24
CA GLN A 289 4.42 9.89 -15.18
C GLN A 289 4.63 10.43 -13.76
N MET A 290 5.87 10.40 -13.31
CA MET A 290 6.36 11.11 -12.13
C MET A 290 7.71 11.76 -12.42
N LYS A 291 8.11 12.74 -11.62
CA LYS A 291 9.47 13.27 -11.62
C LYS A 291 10.37 12.31 -10.83
N VAL A 292 11.46 11.90 -11.43
CA VAL A 292 12.57 11.19 -10.80
C VAL A 292 13.75 12.15 -10.78
N ALA A 293 14.26 12.45 -9.60
CA ALA A 293 15.41 13.34 -9.40
C ALA A 293 16.57 12.55 -8.79
N GLY A 294 17.68 12.44 -9.51
CA GLY A 294 18.90 11.81 -9.03
C GLY A 294 20.04 12.84 -8.97
N ASN A 295 20.50 13.31 -10.09
CA ASN A 295 21.57 14.33 -10.19
C ASN A 295 21.08 15.53 -10.96
#